data_18052d670bd0d80b9b26cbb9435e153a
#
_entry.id   18052d670bd0d80b9b26cbb9435e153a
#
_cell.length_a   1.000
_cell.length_b   1.000
_cell.length_c   1.000
_cell.angle_alpha   90.00
_cell.angle_beta   90.00
_cell.angle_gamma   90.00
#
_symmetry.space_group_name_H-M   'P 1'
#
loop_
_entity.id
_entity.type
_entity.pdbx_description
1 polymer ?
#
loop_
_entity_poly.entity_id
_entity_poly.type
_entity_poly.pdbx_seq_one_letter_code
_entity_poly.pdbx_strand_id
1 'polypeptide(L)'
;MRDLYNLFEKPKDTLAFNSICISIASPEKIREWSHGEVKKPETINYRTFKPERDGLFCAKIFGPIKDYECLCGKYKRLKHRGVICEKCGVEVTLAKVRRERMGHIELASPEIGRAHV
;
A
#
# COMPACT_ATOMS: atom_id res chain seq x y z
N MET A 1 14.74 -5.57 -2.75
CA MET A 1 15.24 -4.55 -3.60
C MET A 1 15.46 -4.93 -5.02
N ARG A 2 15.78 -6.15 -5.26
CA ARG A 2 15.91 -6.60 -6.63
C ARG A 2 14.67 -6.29 -7.44
N ASP A 3 13.52 -6.55 -6.85
CA ASP A 3 12.29 -6.29 -7.56
C ASP A 3 12.16 -4.85 -7.93
N LEU A 4 12.62 -3.99 -7.06
CA LEU A 4 12.54 -2.58 -7.32
C LEU A 4 13.47 -2.16 -8.43
N TYR A 5 14.66 -2.73 -8.46
CA TYR A 5 15.55 -2.48 -9.57
C TYR A 5 14.97 -2.96 -10.87
N ASN A 6 14.34 -4.12 -10.83
CA ASN A 6 13.71 -4.63 -12.04
C ASN A 6 12.65 -3.67 -12.52
N LEU A 7 11.93 -3.05 -11.61
CA LEU A 7 10.95 -2.06 -11.99
C LEU A 7 11.60 -0.86 -12.64
N PHE A 8 12.73 -0.45 -12.12
CA PHE A 8 13.40 0.70 -12.69
C PHE A 8 13.99 0.40 -14.04
N GLU A 9 14.30 -0.84 -14.29
CA GLU A 9 14.79 -1.24 -15.59
C GLU A 9 13.67 -1.46 -16.59
N LYS A 10 12.47 -1.23 -16.15
CA LYS A 10 11.33 -1.49 -16.95
C LYS A 10 11.30 -0.82 -18.28
N PRO A 11 11.83 0.36 -18.48
CA PRO A 11 11.77 0.96 -19.82
C PRO A 11 12.23 0.00 -20.90
N LYS A 12 13.25 -0.81 -20.59
CA LYS A 12 13.70 -1.79 -21.55
C LYS A 12 12.68 -2.89 -21.73
N ASP A 13 12.16 -3.39 -20.63
CA ASP A 13 11.20 -4.47 -20.71
C ASP A 13 9.93 -4.01 -21.36
N THR A 14 9.54 -2.77 -21.09
CA THR A 14 8.36 -2.22 -21.70
C THR A 14 8.48 -2.17 -23.20
N LEU A 15 9.65 -1.85 -23.69
CA LEU A 15 9.87 -1.80 -25.12
C LEU A 15 9.83 -3.18 -25.75
N ALA A 16 10.00 -4.22 -24.93
CA ALA A 16 9.96 -5.59 -25.44
C ALA A 16 8.54 -6.14 -25.52
N PHE A 17 7.55 -5.41 -25.03
CA PHE A 17 6.19 -5.88 -25.09
C PHE A 17 5.70 -5.88 -26.51
N ASN A 18 5.00 -6.93 -26.89
CA ASN A 18 4.31 -6.99 -28.17
C ASN A 18 2.97 -6.29 -28.10
N SER A 19 2.35 -6.28 -26.94
CA SER A 19 1.03 -5.68 -26.79
C SER A 19 0.76 -5.40 -25.31
N ILE A 20 -0.21 -4.55 -25.06
CA ILE A 20 -0.68 -4.27 -23.71
C ILE A 20 -2.17 -4.57 -23.71
N CYS A 21 -2.59 -5.37 -22.73
CA CYS A 21 -3.99 -5.73 -22.58
C CYS A 21 -4.57 -5.04 -21.35
N ILE A 22 -5.64 -4.31 -21.55
CA ILE A 22 -6.33 -3.64 -20.46
C ILE A 22 -7.64 -4.35 -20.20
N SER A 23 -7.88 -4.75 -18.97
CA SER A 23 -9.10 -5.46 -18.62
C SER A 23 -9.48 -5.12 -17.19
N ILE A 24 -10.66 -5.59 -16.80
CA ILE A 24 -11.16 -5.38 -15.45
C ILE A 24 -10.66 -6.53 -14.58
N ALA A 25 -10.06 -6.19 -13.44
CA ALA A 25 -9.56 -7.19 -12.53
C ALA A 25 -10.71 -7.81 -11.76
N SER A 26 -10.61 -9.12 -11.51
CA SER A 26 -11.62 -9.82 -10.72
C SER A 26 -11.45 -9.44 -9.24
N PRO A 27 -12.49 -9.62 -8.42
CA PRO A 27 -12.36 -9.36 -6.99
C PRO A 27 -11.26 -10.18 -6.34
N GLU A 28 -11.07 -11.42 -6.78
CA GLU A 28 -10.02 -12.27 -6.24
C GLU A 28 -8.64 -11.69 -6.56
N LYS A 29 -8.48 -11.17 -7.76
CA LYS A 29 -7.20 -10.59 -8.15
C LYS A 29 -6.91 -9.33 -7.37
N ILE A 30 -7.92 -8.53 -7.11
CA ILE A 30 -7.77 -7.32 -6.32
C ILE A 30 -7.37 -7.66 -4.90
N ARG A 31 -7.97 -8.69 -4.31
CA ARG A 31 -7.60 -9.11 -2.97
C ARG A 31 -6.17 -9.64 -2.93
N GLU A 32 -5.75 -10.30 -3.98
CA GLU A 32 -4.39 -10.81 -4.07
C GLU A 32 -3.38 -9.67 -4.08
N TRP A 33 -3.69 -8.58 -4.78
CA TRP A 33 -2.79 -7.44 -4.83
C TRP A 33 -2.84 -6.59 -3.56
N SER A 34 -3.91 -6.69 -2.79
CA SER A 34 -4.16 -5.80 -1.67
C SER A 34 -3.32 -6.15 -0.46
N HIS A 35 -2.90 -5.14 0.28
CA HIS A 35 -2.19 -5.33 1.53
C HIS A 35 -3.12 -5.24 2.74
N GLY A 36 -4.39 -5.04 2.53
CA GLY A 36 -5.36 -5.01 3.60
C GLY A 36 -6.65 -4.36 3.21
N GLU A 37 -7.66 -4.53 4.04
CA GLU A 37 -8.97 -3.97 3.79
C GLU A 37 -9.14 -2.62 4.46
N VAL A 38 -9.61 -1.64 3.70
CA VAL A 38 -9.93 -0.32 4.23
C VAL A 38 -11.36 -0.40 4.76
N LYS A 39 -11.51 -0.27 6.06
CA LYS A 39 -12.81 -0.44 6.71
C LYS A 39 -13.47 0.86 7.14
N LYS A 40 -12.71 1.94 7.17
CA LYS A 40 -13.23 3.22 7.65
C LYS A 40 -12.93 4.31 6.63
N PRO A 41 -13.81 5.30 6.54
CA PRO A 41 -13.58 6.42 5.61
C PRO A 41 -12.61 7.47 6.14
N GLU A 42 -12.19 7.35 7.39
CA GLU A 42 -11.28 8.35 7.95
C GLU A 42 -9.95 8.34 7.24
N THR A 43 -9.30 9.48 7.22
CA THR A 43 -7.98 9.60 6.61
C THR A 43 -6.90 9.82 7.66
N ILE A 44 -6.96 10.93 8.37
CA ILE A 44 -5.95 11.24 9.38
C ILE A 44 -6.65 11.72 10.65
N ASN A 45 -5.93 11.64 11.75
CA ASN A 45 -6.40 12.18 13.01
C ASN A 45 -5.99 13.65 13.07
N TYR A 46 -6.97 14.54 13.22
CA TYR A 46 -6.70 15.97 13.19
C TYR A 46 -5.85 16.47 14.35
N ARG A 47 -5.81 15.73 15.45
CA ARG A 47 -5.03 16.14 16.59
C ARG A 47 -3.56 15.74 16.45
N THR A 48 -3.31 14.55 15.92
CA THR A 48 -1.95 14.03 15.83
C THR A 48 -1.41 14.04 14.41
N PHE A 49 -2.28 14.28 13.42
CA PHE A 49 -1.94 14.25 12.00
C PHE A 49 -1.37 12.92 11.55
N LYS A 50 -1.70 11.86 12.27
CA LYS A 50 -1.27 10.51 11.90
C LYS A 50 -2.41 9.79 11.20
N PRO A 51 -2.11 8.88 10.29
CA PRO A 51 -3.16 8.12 9.60
C PRO A 51 -4.00 7.34 10.57
N GLU A 52 -5.31 7.32 10.34
CA GLU A 52 -6.22 6.54 11.15
C GLU A 52 -6.10 5.07 10.79
N ARG A 53 -6.20 4.22 11.78
CA ARG A 53 -6.11 2.78 11.58
C ARG A 53 -7.30 2.30 10.75
N ASP A 54 -7.02 1.42 9.80
CA ASP A 54 -8.01 0.85 8.89
C ASP A 54 -8.70 1.88 8.01
N GLY A 55 -8.18 3.09 7.97
CA GLY A 55 -8.72 4.14 7.11
C GLY A 55 -8.04 4.19 5.76
N LEU A 56 -8.36 5.23 5.02
CA LEU A 56 -7.87 5.37 3.66
C LEU A 56 -6.36 5.63 3.58
N PHE A 57 -5.76 6.07 4.66
CA PHE A 57 -4.32 6.33 4.70
C PHE A 57 -3.60 5.44 5.71
N CYS A 58 -4.22 4.34 6.11
CA CYS A 58 -3.71 3.48 7.18
C CYS A 58 -2.27 3.05 6.94
N ALA A 59 -1.41 3.29 7.92
CA ALA A 59 0.00 2.92 7.79
C ALA A 59 0.21 1.41 7.84
N LYS A 60 -0.69 0.70 8.50
CA LYS A 60 -0.59 -0.75 8.55
C LYS A 60 -0.83 -1.37 7.18
N ILE A 61 -1.74 -0.78 6.40
CA ILE A 61 -2.05 -1.29 5.08
C ILE A 61 -1.04 -0.79 4.05
N PHE A 62 -0.74 0.49 4.06
CA PHE A 62 0.02 1.11 2.98
C PHE A 62 1.48 1.34 3.29
N GLY A 63 1.87 1.32 4.55
CA GLY A 63 3.26 1.49 4.91
C GLY A 63 3.52 2.73 5.75
N PRO A 64 4.75 2.88 6.22
CA PRO A 64 5.09 3.98 7.13
C PRO A 64 5.07 5.33 6.42
N ILE A 65 4.83 6.39 7.18
CA ILE A 65 4.85 7.73 6.62
C ILE A 65 6.26 8.31 6.60
N LYS A 66 7.17 7.71 7.32
CA LYS A 66 8.58 8.12 7.31
C LYS A 66 9.43 6.89 7.10
N ASP A 67 10.58 7.08 6.44
CA ASP A 67 11.48 5.98 6.14
C ASP A 67 11.95 5.28 7.40
N TYR A 68 11.77 3.98 7.44
CA TYR A 68 12.29 3.12 8.51
C TYR A 68 11.78 3.50 9.90
N GLU A 69 10.55 3.98 9.98
CA GLU A 69 9.91 4.27 11.26
C GLU A 69 8.53 3.66 11.28
N CYS A 70 8.17 3.03 12.40
CA CYS A 70 6.79 2.62 12.57
C CYS A 70 5.96 3.81 13.02
N LEU A 71 4.66 3.63 13.09
CA LEU A 71 3.77 4.74 13.40
C LEU A 71 3.84 5.14 14.87
N CYS A 72 3.96 4.16 15.77
CA CYS A 72 3.97 4.44 17.21
C CYS A 72 5.33 4.91 17.72
N GLY A 73 6.38 4.79 16.91
CA GLY A 73 7.69 5.24 17.31
C GLY A 73 8.56 4.20 17.99
N LYS A 74 8.07 2.98 18.13
CA LYS A 74 8.85 1.93 18.78
C LYS A 74 10.10 1.58 17.98
N TYR A 75 10.00 1.55 16.66
CA TYR A 75 11.10 1.25 15.78
C TYR A 75 11.34 2.47 14.91
N LYS A 76 12.52 3.04 14.98
CA LYS A 76 12.83 4.25 14.24
C LYS A 76 14.14 4.19 13.48
N ARG A 77 14.77 3.02 13.42
CA ARG A 77 16.10 2.93 12.85
C ARG A 77 16.15 1.93 11.72
N LEU A 78 17.10 2.15 10.84
CA LEU A 78 17.32 1.28 9.70
C LEU A 78 17.62 -0.17 10.14
N LYS A 79 18.21 -0.36 11.29
CA LYS A 79 18.53 -1.69 11.75
C LYS A 79 17.31 -2.55 12.00
N HIS A 80 16.14 -1.94 12.10
CA HIS A 80 14.88 -2.66 12.29
C HIS A 80 14.11 -2.86 10.99
N ARG A 81 14.72 -2.56 9.86
CA ARG A 81 14.00 -2.64 8.59
C ARG A 81 13.46 -4.05 8.38
N GLY A 82 12.27 -4.11 7.80
CA GLY A 82 11.62 -5.38 7.54
C GLY A 82 10.85 -5.93 8.73
N VAL A 83 10.97 -5.31 9.89
CA VAL A 83 10.26 -5.75 11.08
C VAL A 83 8.87 -5.15 11.07
N ILE A 84 7.88 -5.94 11.44
CA ILE A 84 6.51 -5.43 11.58
C ILE A 84 6.29 -5.14 13.06
N CYS A 85 5.97 -3.89 13.35
CA CYS A 85 5.80 -3.47 14.74
C CYS A 85 4.59 -4.19 15.35
N GLU A 86 4.80 -4.88 16.43
CA GLU A 86 3.72 -5.62 17.07
C GLU A 86 2.72 -4.70 17.76
N LYS A 87 3.07 -3.45 17.97
CA LYS A 87 2.17 -2.51 18.63
C LYS A 87 1.26 -1.80 17.63
N CYS A 88 1.81 -1.28 16.54
CA CYS A 88 1.01 -0.54 15.56
C CYS A 88 0.81 -1.29 14.26
N GLY A 89 1.52 -2.39 14.05
CA GLY A 89 1.35 -3.19 12.85
C GLY A 89 2.00 -2.64 11.60
N VAL A 90 2.79 -1.59 11.73
CA VAL A 90 3.41 -0.95 10.57
C VAL A 90 4.75 -1.60 10.30
N GLU A 91 5.01 -1.90 9.04
CA GLU A 91 6.29 -2.48 8.63
C GLU A 91 7.34 -1.37 8.52
N VAL A 92 8.52 -1.63 9.05
CA VAL A 92 9.61 -0.66 9.03
C VAL A 92 10.29 -0.75 7.67
N THR A 93 9.96 0.18 6.79
CA THR A 93 10.50 0.18 5.43
C THR A 93 10.45 1.59 4.88
N LEU A 94 10.74 1.75 3.60
CA LEU A 94 10.73 3.08 2.98
C LEU A 94 9.31 3.61 2.83
N ALA A 95 9.15 4.90 3.03
CA ALA A 95 7.83 5.51 2.91
C ALA A 95 7.28 5.47 1.49
N LYS A 96 8.13 5.31 0.49
CA LYS A 96 7.67 5.31 -0.90
C LYS A 96 6.77 4.14 -1.23
N VAL A 97 6.80 3.07 -0.40
CA VAL A 97 5.91 1.93 -0.65
C VAL A 97 4.44 2.34 -0.55
N ARG A 98 4.15 3.46 0.09
CA ARG A 98 2.78 3.96 0.15
C ARG A 98 2.23 4.31 -1.22
N ARG A 99 3.10 4.57 -2.18
CA ARG A 99 2.68 4.86 -3.55
C ARG A 99 2.54 3.60 -4.38
N GLU A 100 3.01 2.47 -3.86
CA GLU A 100 3.02 1.22 -4.62
C GLU A 100 2.02 0.20 -4.11
N ARG A 101 1.72 0.25 -2.81
CA ARG A 101 0.85 -0.75 -2.22
C ARG A 101 -0.60 -0.40 -2.44
N MET A 102 -1.39 -1.43 -2.65
CA MET A 102 -2.83 -1.30 -2.88
C MET A 102 -3.59 -1.85 -1.70
N GLY A 103 -4.71 -1.24 -1.38
CA GLY A 103 -5.65 -1.77 -0.44
C GLY A 103 -6.96 -2.04 -1.15
N HIS A 104 -7.92 -2.63 -0.47
CA HIS A 104 -9.20 -2.92 -1.09
C HIS A 104 -10.34 -2.55 -0.13
N ILE A 105 -11.52 -2.37 -0.71
CA ILE A 105 -12.73 -2.11 0.05
C ILE A 105 -13.72 -3.20 -0.35
N GLU A 106 -14.30 -3.86 0.66
CA GLU A 106 -15.31 -4.86 0.39
C GLU A 106 -16.65 -4.15 0.21
N LEU A 107 -17.21 -4.29 -0.97
CA LEU A 107 -18.49 -3.66 -1.26
C LEU A 107 -19.62 -4.62 -0.96
N ALA A 108 -20.79 -4.07 -0.66
CA ALA A 108 -21.97 -4.91 -0.42
C ALA A 108 -22.34 -5.70 -1.67
N SER A 109 -22.08 -5.13 -2.85
CA SER A 109 -22.27 -5.84 -4.10
C SER A 109 -21.18 -5.41 -5.05
N PRO A 110 -20.81 -6.25 -6.01
CA PRO A 110 -19.75 -5.89 -6.96
C PRO A 110 -20.14 -4.67 -7.80
N GLU A 111 -19.15 -3.83 -8.04
CA GLU A 111 -19.32 -2.67 -8.88
C GLU A 111 -18.44 -2.80 -10.08
N ILE A 112 -18.90 -2.31 -11.22
CA ILE A 112 -18.11 -2.31 -12.41
C ILE A 112 -17.91 -0.89 -12.85
N GLY A 113 -16.73 -0.56 -12.95
CA GLY A 113 -16.39 0.56 -13.71
C GLY A 113 -16.66 1.90 -13.52
N ARG A 114 -17.10 2.40 -12.72
CA ARG A 114 -17.31 3.58 -12.68
C ARG A 114 -16.34 4.26 -12.12
N ALA A 115 -15.72 4.35 -12.19
CA ALA A 115 -14.83 4.77 -11.62
C ALA A 115 -14.65 6.02 -11.42
N HIS A 116 -14.67 6.44 -11.53
CA HIS A 116 -14.51 7.54 -11.39
C HIS A 116 -14.48 8.16 -10.40
N VAL A 117 -14.33 7.89 -10.48
CA VAL A 117 -14.41 8.53 -10.01
C VAL A 117 -14.02 9.13 -9.67
#